data_c51973e3f881595c0e368f51fcd2e890
#
_entry.id   c51973e3f881595c0e368f51fcd2e890
#
_cell.length_a   1.000
_cell.length_b   1.000
_cell.length_c   1.000
_cell.angle_alpha   90.00
_cell.angle_beta   90.00
_cell.angle_gamma   90.00
#
_symmetry.space_group_name_H-M   'P 1'
#
loop_
_entity.id
_entity.type
_entity.pdbx_description
1 polymer ?
#
loop_
_entity_poly.entity_id
_entity_poly.type
_entity_poly.pdbx_seq_one_letter_code
_entity_poly.pdbx_strand_id
1 'polypeptide(L)'
;NMNMIRVWGGGIYEDDAFYQAADENGILVWQDFIFACTTYPSDPAFMKRVEAEAEYNIKRLRNHASLAMWCGNNEIYEGMRYWGWDKKYTDPGIMEGMKQGYDKLFRELLPRKVAELDPDRFYMHGSPYEANWGRPESWKIADSHNWGIWYGQKPFESLDTEIPRFMSEFGFQAFPEMKTI
;
A
#
# COMPACT_ATOMS: atom_id res chain seq x y z
N ASN A 1 -7.32 19.80 8.12
CA ASN A 1 -6.98 20.06 6.72
C ASN A 1 -6.11 18.92 6.21
N MET A 2 -6.72 17.97 5.51
CA MET A 2 -6.01 16.91 4.80
C MET A 2 -5.55 17.44 3.44
N ASN A 3 -4.34 17.07 3.03
CA ASN A 3 -3.76 17.44 1.74
C ASN A 3 -3.35 16.22 0.90
N MET A 4 -3.52 15.01 1.44
CA MET A 4 -3.28 13.75 0.75
C MET A 4 -4.31 12.71 1.20
N ILE A 5 -4.72 11.86 0.26
CA ILE A 5 -5.62 10.72 0.48
C ILE A 5 -4.94 9.48 -0.11
N ARG A 6 -5.04 8.35 0.58
CA ARG A 6 -4.60 7.05 0.08
C ARG A 6 -5.80 6.23 -0.39
N VAL A 7 -5.74 5.76 -1.62
CA VAL A 7 -6.63 4.70 -2.13
C VAL A 7 -5.99 3.36 -1.79
N TRP A 8 -6.52 2.73 -0.74
CA TRP A 8 -5.94 1.55 -0.11
C TRP A 8 -6.13 0.28 -0.94
N GLY A 9 -5.12 -0.58 -0.95
CA GLY A 9 -5.07 -1.80 -1.77
C GLY A 9 -6.09 -2.90 -1.45
N GLY A 10 -6.79 -2.82 -0.32
CA GLY A 10 -7.90 -3.71 0.02
C GLY A 10 -9.28 -3.21 -0.44
N GLY A 11 -9.31 -2.10 -1.20
CA GLY A 11 -10.53 -1.50 -1.74
C GLY A 11 -10.71 -1.75 -3.24
N ILE A 12 -11.04 -0.68 -3.95
CA ILE A 12 -11.23 -0.66 -5.40
C ILE A 12 -10.45 0.52 -6.00
N TYR A 13 -10.19 0.50 -7.30
CA TYR A 13 -9.83 1.74 -8.00
C TYR A 13 -11.07 2.61 -8.08
N GLU A 14 -10.99 3.81 -7.52
CA GLU A 14 -12.10 4.75 -7.47
C GLU A 14 -12.54 5.19 -8.87
N ASP A 15 -13.75 5.76 -8.95
CA ASP A 15 -14.27 6.33 -10.20
C ASP A 15 -13.50 7.60 -10.59
N ASP A 16 -13.55 7.99 -11.85
CA ASP A 16 -12.88 9.18 -12.37
C ASP A 16 -13.30 10.47 -11.65
N ALA A 17 -14.54 10.52 -11.16
CA ALA A 17 -15.05 11.65 -10.37
C ALA A 17 -14.26 11.88 -9.07
N PHE A 18 -13.75 10.82 -8.42
CA PHE A 18 -12.92 10.94 -7.24
C PHE A 18 -11.59 11.64 -7.56
N TYR A 19 -10.90 11.19 -8.62
CA TYR A 19 -9.62 11.77 -9.03
C TYR A 19 -9.79 13.20 -9.56
N GLN A 20 -10.87 13.47 -10.29
CA GLN A 20 -11.20 14.81 -10.73
C GLN A 20 -11.44 15.75 -9.53
N ALA A 21 -12.19 15.31 -8.53
CA ALA A 21 -12.39 16.09 -7.32
C ALA A 21 -11.06 16.33 -6.57
N ALA A 22 -10.16 15.36 -6.53
CA ALA A 22 -8.84 15.53 -5.95
C ALA A 22 -8.00 16.55 -6.72
N ASP A 23 -8.02 16.52 -8.05
CA ASP A 23 -7.36 17.51 -8.93
C ASP A 23 -7.88 18.92 -8.65
N GLU A 24 -9.20 19.11 -8.63
CA GLU A 24 -9.86 20.41 -8.42
C GLU A 24 -9.59 21.01 -7.03
N ASN A 25 -9.42 20.16 -6.01
CA ASN A 25 -9.19 20.60 -4.64
C ASN A 25 -7.71 20.60 -4.22
N GLY A 26 -6.80 20.25 -5.10
CA GLY A 26 -5.36 20.18 -4.81
C GLY A 26 -5.00 19.13 -3.76
N ILE A 27 -5.73 18.01 -3.74
CA ILE A 27 -5.50 16.89 -2.82
C ILE A 27 -4.63 15.85 -3.53
N LEU A 28 -3.48 15.53 -2.97
CA LEU A 28 -2.63 14.46 -3.50
C LEU A 28 -3.26 13.09 -3.29
N VAL A 29 -3.08 12.20 -4.26
CA VAL A 29 -3.55 10.82 -4.20
C VAL A 29 -2.36 9.88 -4.18
N TRP A 30 -2.25 9.08 -3.11
CA TRP A 30 -1.44 7.89 -3.04
C TRP A 30 -2.30 6.71 -3.51
N GLN A 31 -1.94 6.12 -4.64
CA GLN A 31 -2.70 5.02 -5.23
C GLN A 31 -2.01 3.68 -5.00
N ASP A 32 -2.63 2.79 -4.23
CA ASP A 32 -2.24 1.39 -4.20
C ASP A 32 -2.77 0.67 -5.45
N PHE A 33 -2.00 -0.27 -5.99
CA PHE A 33 -2.58 -1.38 -6.75
C PHE A 33 -3.40 -2.24 -5.79
N ILE A 34 -4.50 -2.86 -6.30
CA ILE A 34 -5.51 -3.48 -5.41
C ILE A 34 -5.05 -4.84 -4.91
N PHE A 35 -4.05 -4.81 -4.02
CA PHE A 35 -3.47 -5.94 -3.32
C PHE A 35 -3.26 -5.61 -1.85
N ALA A 36 -3.74 -6.48 -0.94
CA ALA A 36 -3.60 -6.24 0.51
C ALA A 36 -3.58 -7.53 1.32
N CYS A 37 -2.75 -7.56 2.37
CA CYS A 37 -2.83 -8.43 3.53
C CYS A 37 -2.85 -9.95 3.26
N THR A 38 -2.56 -10.41 2.04
CA THR A 38 -2.51 -11.83 1.67
C THR A 38 -1.51 -12.07 0.55
N THR A 39 -1.19 -13.33 0.28
CA THR A 39 -0.38 -13.72 -0.87
C THR A 39 -1.27 -13.94 -2.10
N TYR A 40 -0.68 -13.76 -3.28
CA TYR A 40 -1.37 -13.89 -4.55
C TYR A 40 -0.69 -14.94 -5.42
N PRO A 41 -1.44 -15.57 -6.34
CA PRO A 41 -0.84 -16.48 -7.32
C PRO A 41 0.22 -15.78 -8.17
N SER A 42 1.19 -16.56 -8.65
CA SER A 42 2.24 -16.05 -9.54
C SER A 42 2.37 -16.89 -10.82
N ASP A 43 1.31 -17.65 -11.13
CA ASP A 43 1.24 -18.39 -12.40
C ASP A 43 1.09 -17.42 -13.59
N PRO A 44 1.49 -17.85 -14.79
CA PRO A 44 1.48 -16.97 -15.96
C PRO A 44 0.10 -16.39 -16.34
N ALA A 45 -0.98 -17.12 -16.06
CA ALA A 45 -2.32 -16.67 -16.37
C ALA A 45 -2.78 -15.55 -15.43
N PHE A 46 -2.46 -15.68 -14.12
CA PHE A 46 -2.71 -14.62 -13.14
C PHE A 46 -1.88 -13.38 -13.44
N MET A 47 -0.57 -13.54 -13.66
CA MET A 47 0.34 -12.43 -13.97
C MET A 47 -0.10 -11.64 -15.21
N LYS A 48 -0.58 -12.33 -16.24
CA LYS A 48 -1.11 -11.68 -17.46
C LYS A 48 -2.36 -10.84 -17.17
N ARG A 49 -3.25 -11.31 -16.29
CA ARG A 49 -4.44 -10.52 -15.88
C ARG A 49 -4.06 -9.29 -15.09
N VAL A 50 -3.12 -9.44 -14.14
CA VAL A 50 -2.59 -8.31 -13.37
C VAL A 50 -1.90 -7.29 -14.27
N GLU A 51 -1.11 -7.74 -15.24
CA GLU A 51 -0.46 -6.85 -16.20
C GLU A 51 -1.50 -6.02 -17.01
N ALA A 52 -2.57 -6.65 -17.46
CA ALA A 52 -3.63 -5.97 -18.20
C ALA A 52 -4.40 -4.97 -17.31
N GLU A 53 -4.71 -5.35 -16.05
CA GLU A 53 -5.37 -4.47 -15.08
C GLU A 53 -4.50 -3.26 -14.73
N ALA A 54 -3.21 -3.51 -14.45
CA ALA A 54 -2.25 -2.45 -14.15
C ALA A 54 -2.12 -1.48 -15.34
N GLU A 55 -1.95 -1.99 -16.53
CA GLU A 55 -1.87 -1.18 -17.77
C GLU A 55 -3.10 -0.31 -17.96
N TYR A 56 -4.29 -0.86 -17.78
CA TYR A 56 -5.54 -0.12 -17.87
C TYR A 56 -5.60 1.03 -16.86
N ASN A 57 -5.34 0.74 -15.58
CA ASN A 57 -5.47 1.74 -14.53
C ASN A 57 -4.34 2.78 -14.55
N ILE A 58 -3.11 2.41 -14.90
CA ILE A 58 -2.05 3.39 -15.09
C ILE A 58 -2.41 4.36 -16.22
N LYS A 59 -2.85 3.87 -17.36
CA LYS A 59 -3.25 4.72 -18.50
C LYS A 59 -4.43 5.63 -18.14
N ARG A 60 -5.38 5.13 -17.36
CA ARG A 60 -6.54 5.90 -16.90
C ARG A 60 -6.15 7.03 -15.97
N LEU A 61 -5.24 6.76 -15.02
CA LEU A 61 -4.99 7.65 -13.88
C LEU A 61 -3.76 8.56 -14.05
N ARG A 62 -2.78 8.20 -14.86
CA ARG A 62 -1.49 8.91 -14.97
C ARG A 62 -1.57 10.39 -15.33
N ASN A 63 -2.66 10.85 -15.94
CA ASN A 63 -2.84 12.25 -16.32
C ASN A 63 -3.49 13.11 -15.25
N HIS A 64 -3.91 12.53 -14.11
CA HIS A 64 -4.42 13.29 -12.98
C HIS A 64 -3.29 14.01 -12.25
N ALA A 65 -3.41 15.33 -12.10
CA ALA A 65 -2.43 16.15 -11.40
C ALA A 65 -2.32 15.78 -9.91
N SER A 66 -3.41 15.28 -9.33
CA SER A 66 -3.48 14.81 -7.95
C SER A 66 -2.68 13.53 -7.70
N LEU A 67 -2.49 12.67 -8.71
CA LEU A 67 -1.79 11.40 -8.52
C LEU A 67 -0.33 11.63 -8.16
N ALA A 68 0.05 11.35 -6.92
CA ALA A 68 1.38 11.60 -6.39
C ALA A 68 2.31 10.39 -6.56
N MET A 69 1.81 9.17 -6.35
CA MET A 69 2.63 7.97 -6.37
C MET A 69 1.79 6.70 -6.55
N TRP A 70 2.47 5.64 -6.98
CA TRP A 70 1.97 4.27 -7.03
C TRP A 70 2.57 3.43 -5.90
N CYS A 71 1.76 2.58 -5.27
CA CYS A 71 2.21 1.60 -4.30
C CYS A 71 1.74 0.20 -4.70
N GLY A 72 2.63 -0.78 -4.64
CA GLY A 72 2.37 -2.13 -5.12
C GLY A 72 1.31 -2.88 -4.31
N ASN A 73 1.37 -2.76 -2.98
CA ASN A 73 0.44 -3.47 -2.10
C ASN A 73 0.42 -2.91 -0.68
N ASN A 74 -0.59 -3.33 0.09
CA ASN A 74 -0.66 -3.12 1.53
C ASN A 74 -0.25 -4.36 2.32
N GLU A 75 0.77 -4.24 3.18
CA GLU A 75 1.19 -5.15 4.26
C GLU A 75 1.52 -6.60 3.88
N ILE A 76 1.67 -6.95 2.59
CA ILE A 76 2.00 -8.32 2.20
C ILE A 76 3.40 -8.71 2.66
N TYR A 77 4.39 -7.80 2.48
CA TYR A 77 5.75 -8.02 2.92
C TYR A 77 5.85 -8.11 4.45
N GLU A 78 5.08 -7.28 5.14
CA GLU A 78 4.90 -7.31 6.59
C GLU A 78 4.35 -8.67 7.04
N GLY A 79 3.29 -9.14 6.38
CA GLY A 79 2.66 -10.43 6.69
C GLY A 79 3.60 -11.62 6.53
N MET A 80 4.39 -11.64 5.44
CA MET A 80 5.36 -12.70 5.20
C MET A 80 6.47 -12.76 6.27
N ARG A 81 6.81 -11.63 6.87
CA ARG A 81 7.91 -11.54 7.85
C ARG A 81 7.46 -11.69 9.30
N TYR A 82 6.26 -11.21 9.64
CA TYR A 82 5.90 -10.97 11.04
C TYR A 82 4.55 -11.52 11.48
N TRP A 83 3.67 -11.94 10.54
CA TRP A 83 2.34 -12.44 10.92
C TRP A 83 2.30 -13.95 11.17
N GLY A 84 3.47 -14.58 11.23
CA GLY A 84 3.58 -16.01 11.55
C GLY A 84 3.11 -16.93 10.43
N TRP A 85 3.17 -16.47 9.16
CA TRP A 85 2.83 -17.31 8.02
C TRP A 85 3.79 -18.49 7.87
N ASP A 86 5.06 -18.33 8.28
CA ASP A 86 6.05 -19.38 8.38
C ASP A 86 5.66 -20.51 9.35
N LYS A 87 4.91 -20.17 10.40
CA LYS A 87 4.35 -21.14 11.36
C LYS A 87 3.09 -21.81 10.83
N LYS A 88 2.31 -21.10 10.02
CA LYS A 88 1.08 -21.59 9.39
C LYS A 88 1.39 -22.50 8.21
N TYR A 89 2.36 -22.15 7.40
CA TYR A 89 2.78 -22.86 6.20
C TYR A 89 4.14 -23.53 6.46
N THR A 90 4.10 -24.73 7.04
CA THR A 90 5.29 -25.45 7.51
C THR A 90 6.14 -26.05 6.39
N ASP A 91 5.61 -26.14 5.17
CA ASP A 91 6.39 -26.55 3.99
C ASP A 91 7.26 -25.37 3.52
N PRO A 92 8.60 -25.51 3.56
CA PRO A 92 9.51 -24.45 3.13
C PRO A 92 9.31 -24.01 1.68
N GLY A 93 8.84 -24.90 0.81
CA GLY A 93 8.57 -24.61 -0.60
C GLY A 93 7.41 -23.62 -0.77
N ILE A 94 6.43 -23.65 0.11
CA ILE A 94 5.30 -22.69 0.08
C ILE A 94 5.80 -21.27 0.38
N MET A 95 6.56 -21.10 1.46
CA MET A 95 7.09 -19.77 1.83
C MET A 95 8.03 -19.21 0.78
N GLU A 96 8.87 -20.07 0.20
CA GLU A 96 9.76 -19.65 -0.89
C GLU A 96 8.97 -19.27 -2.14
N GLY A 97 7.93 -20.03 -2.49
CA GLY A 97 7.02 -19.69 -3.59
C GLY A 97 6.29 -18.35 -3.37
N MET A 98 5.87 -18.07 -2.13
CA MET A 98 5.25 -16.77 -1.77
C MET A 98 6.22 -15.59 -1.97
N LYS A 99 7.48 -15.74 -1.55
CA LYS A 99 8.52 -14.72 -1.74
C LYS A 99 8.80 -14.48 -3.21
N GLN A 100 9.00 -15.54 -3.99
CA GLN A 100 9.21 -15.44 -5.44
C GLN A 100 8.01 -14.83 -6.15
N GLY A 101 6.78 -15.16 -5.74
CA GLY A 101 5.56 -14.55 -6.25
C GLY A 101 5.49 -13.06 -5.94
N TYR A 102 5.85 -12.68 -4.72
CA TYR A 102 5.94 -11.29 -4.30
C TYR A 102 6.93 -10.50 -5.17
N ASP A 103 8.14 -11.01 -5.34
CA ASP A 103 9.19 -10.34 -6.11
C ASP A 103 8.77 -10.17 -7.58
N LYS A 104 8.26 -11.23 -8.22
CA LYS A 104 7.77 -11.17 -9.60
C LYS A 104 6.66 -10.13 -9.79
N LEU A 105 5.73 -10.02 -8.83
CA LEU A 105 4.59 -9.13 -8.95
C LEU A 105 4.94 -7.69 -8.57
N PHE A 106 5.49 -7.49 -7.38
CA PHE A 106 5.65 -6.17 -6.78
C PHE A 106 7.02 -5.52 -7.02
N ARG A 107 8.05 -6.31 -7.35
CA ARG A 107 9.41 -5.80 -7.61
C ARG A 107 9.84 -5.89 -9.08
N GLU A 108 9.10 -6.64 -9.91
CA GLU A 108 9.43 -6.78 -11.33
C GLU A 108 8.28 -6.28 -12.24
N LEU A 109 7.09 -6.89 -12.18
CA LEU A 109 6.00 -6.61 -13.11
C LEU A 109 5.45 -5.19 -12.94
N LEU A 110 4.96 -4.85 -11.74
CA LEU A 110 4.31 -3.56 -11.50
C LEU A 110 5.28 -2.37 -11.69
N PRO A 111 6.51 -2.36 -11.11
CA PRO A 111 7.42 -1.24 -11.36
C PRO A 111 7.83 -1.12 -12.84
N ARG A 112 7.96 -2.24 -13.56
CA ARG A 112 8.20 -2.20 -15.01
C ARG A 112 7.05 -1.53 -15.75
N LYS A 113 5.79 -1.86 -15.41
CA LYS A 113 4.60 -1.24 -16.04
C LYS A 113 4.47 0.24 -15.69
N VAL A 114 4.79 0.63 -14.45
CA VAL A 114 4.82 2.04 -14.07
C VAL A 114 5.92 2.77 -14.84
N ALA A 115 7.14 2.25 -14.88
CA ALA A 115 8.25 2.87 -15.63
C ALA A 115 7.97 2.99 -17.14
N GLU A 116 7.21 2.05 -17.72
CA GLU A 116 6.82 2.05 -19.12
C GLU A 116 5.73 3.09 -19.44
N LEU A 117 4.76 3.27 -18.54
CA LEU A 117 3.52 4.00 -18.83
C LEU A 117 3.36 5.33 -18.06
N ASP A 118 4.07 5.50 -16.97
CA ASP A 118 4.06 6.70 -16.11
C ASP A 118 5.48 6.91 -15.47
N PRO A 119 6.52 7.12 -16.32
CA PRO A 119 7.93 7.02 -15.92
C PRO A 119 8.37 8.05 -14.89
N ASP A 120 7.69 9.18 -14.80
CA ASP A 120 8.03 10.26 -13.86
C ASP A 120 7.39 10.07 -12.48
N ARG A 121 6.52 9.05 -12.33
CA ARG A 121 5.80 8.79 -11.09
C ARG A 121 6.58 7.84 -10.18
N PHE A 122 6.71 8.21 -8.92
CA PHE A 122 7.32 7.35 -7.91
C PHE A 122 6.51 6.06 -7.71
N TYR A 123 7.22 4.95 -7.61
CA TYR A 123 6.67 3.64 -7.28
C TYR A 123 7.33 3.07 -6.02
N MET A 124 6.51 2.52 -5.13
CA MET A 124 6.92 1.79 -3.95
C MET A 124 6.35 0.38 -3.98
N HIS A 125 7.17 -0.66 -3.72
CA HIS A 125 6.71 -2.05 -3.88
C HIS A 125 5.63 -2.47 -2.87
N GLY A 126 5.55 -1.84 -1.71
CA GLY A 126 4.56 -2.12 -0.67
C GLY A 126 4.60 -1.06 0.44
N SER A 127 3.53 -0.98 1.21
CA SER A 127 3.39 -0.13 2.38
C SER A 127 2.99 -1.01 3.58
N PRO A 128 3.67 -0.93 4.75
CA PRO A 128 4.90 -0.17 4.98
C PRO A 128 6.07 -0.75 4.19
N TYR A 129 7.02 0.10 3.81
CA TYR A 129 8.13 -0.30 2.94
C TYR A 129 9.02 -1.36 3.57
N GLU A 130 9.44 -1.18 4.82
CA GLU A 130 10.34 -2.11 5.54
C GLU A 130 9.72 -2.67 6.82
N ALA A 131 9.05 -1.86 7.60
CA ALA A 131 8.60 -2.31 8.91
C ALA A 131 7.41 -1.52 9.46
N ASN A 132 6.70 -2.13 10.39
CA ASN A 132 5.55 -1.61 11.09
C ASN A 132 5.93 -1.07 12.48
N TRP A 133 4.98 -0.45 13.17
CA TRP A 133 5.12 0.08 14.55
C TRP A 133 5.78 -0.93 15.51
N GLY A 134 6.42 -0.40 16.55
CA GLY A 134 7.16 -1.21 17.53
C GLY A 134 8.57 -1.61 17.10
N ARG A 135 9.00 -1.21 15.89
CA ARG A 135 10.36 -1.42 15.38
C ARG A 135 10.99 -0.07 15.06
N PRO A 136 11.88 0.46 15.93
CA PRO A 136 12.45 1.81 15.77
C PRO A 136 13.17 2.04 14.45
N GLU A 137 13.75 1.01 13.85
CA GLU A 137 14.40 1.07 12.55
C GLU A 137 13.43 1.44 11.41
N SER A 138 12.15 1.10 11.52
CA SER A 138 11.15 1.41 10.51
C SER A 138 10.81 2.90 10.44
N TRP A 139 11.01 3.62 11.55
CA TRP A 139 10.66 5.04 11.62
C TRP A 139 11.58 5.95 10.80
N LYS A 140 12.72 5.42 10.34
CA LYS A 140 13.73 6.16 9.58
C LYS A 140 13.67 5.94 8.08
N ILE A 141 12.95 4.93 7.63
CA ILE A 141 12.95 4.47 6.23
C ILE A 141 11.53 4.57 5.67
N ALA A 142 11.37 5.31 4.58
CA ALA A 142 10.12 5.46 3.82
C ALA A 142 8.92 5.74 4.74
N ASP A 143 7.98 4.80 4.82
CA ASP A 143 6.74 4.94 5.58
C ASP A 143 6.61 3.89 6.70
N SER A 144 5.68 4.14 7.61
CA SER A 144 5.39 3.24 8.73
C SER A 144 3.90 3.20 9.00
N HIS A 145 3.39 2.00 9.33
CA HIS A 145 2.07 1.81 9.90
C HIS A 145 2.17 1.79 11.42
N ASN A 146 1.36 2.58 12.12
CA ASN A 146 1.32 2.59 13.57
C ASN A 146 -0.07 2.25 14.11
N TRP A 147 -0.32 0.97 14.31
CA TRP A 147 -1.53 0.45 14.96
C TRP A 147 -1.34 0.20 16.46
N GLY A 148 -0.32 0.82 17.07
CA GLY A 148 -0.01 0.69 18.49
C GLY A 148 -1.17 1.05 19.39
N ILE A 149 -1.92 2.12 19.09
CA ILE A 149 -3.08 2.56 19.87
C ILE A 149 -4.34 1.72 19.63
N TRP A 150 -4.39 0.91 18.58
CA TRP A 150 -5.50 0.00 18.29
C TRP A 150 -5.18 -1.42 18.75
N TYR A 151 -4.41 -2.16 17.97
CA TYR A 151 -4.04 -3.54 18.28
C TYR A 151 -3.06 -3.66 19.44
N GLY A 152 -2.14 -2.70 19.57
CA GLY A 152 -1.14 -2.68 20.61
C GLY A 152 -1.63 -2.15 21.95
N GLN A 153 -2.87 -1.65 22.04
CA GLN A 153 -3.47 -1.09 23.26
C GLN A 153 -2.61 -0.02 23.95
N LYS A 154 -1.78 0.70 23.18
CA LYS A 154 -0.98 1.82 23.69
C LYS A 154 -1.88 3.03 23.94
N PRO A 155 -1.51 3.91 24.89
CA PRO A 155 -2.19 5.18 25.09
C PRO A 155 -1.96 6.13 23.89
N PHE A 156 -2.86 7.08 23.67
CA PHE A 156 -2.76 8.05 22.57
C PHE A 156 -1.48 8.89 22.64
N GLU A 157 -0.99 9.15 23.84
CA GLU A 157 0.24 9.90 24.12
C GLU A 157 1.49 9.24 23.52
N SER A 158 1.42 7.94 23.19
CA SER A 158 2.52 7.27 22.48
C SER A 158 2.81 7.89 21.12
N LEU A 159 1.83 8.53 20.46
CA LEU A 159 2.00 9.23 19.21
C LEU A 159 2.86 10.49 19.33
N ASP A 160 3.02 11.06 20.52
CA ASP A 160 3.89 12.22 20.76
C ASP A 160 5.38 11.86 20.66
N THR A 161 5.72 10.60 20.84
CA THR A 161 7.11 10.09 20.86
C THR A 161 7.43 9.12 19.71
N GLU A 162 6.41 8.44 19.20
CA GLU A 162 6.55 7.47 18.10
C GLU A 162 6.32 8.16 16.75
N ILE A 163 7.27 9.02 16.36
CA ILE A 163 7.17 9.85 15.16
C ILE A 163 8.03 9.26 14.04
N PRO A 164 7.45 8.49 13.10
CA PRO A 164 8.16 8.00 11.92
C PRO A 164 8.39 9.14 10.91
N ARG A 165 9.23 8.87 9.92
CA ARG A 165 9.47 9.81 8.83
C ARG A 165 8.19 10.13 8.04
N PHE A 166 7.34 9.14 7.83
CA PHE A 166 6.02 9.25 7.23
C PHE A 166 5.10 8.18 7.83
N MET A 167 4.04 8.59 8.49
CA MET A 167 3.06 7.67 9.07
C MET A 167 1.90 7.51 8.08
N SER A 168 1.98 6.47 7.27
CA SER A 168 1.01 6.19 6.19
C SER A 168 -0.28 5.55 6.67
N GLU A 169 -0.23 4.86 7.82
CA GLU A 169 -1.42 4.37 8.51
C GLU A 169 -1.24 4.51 10.02
N PHE A 170 -2.28 5.00 10.68
CA PHE A 170 -2.36 5.08 12.13
C PHE A 170 -3.80 5.35 12.57
N GLY A 171 -4.03 5.29 13.86
CA GLY A 171 -5.26 5.80 14.42
C GLY A 171 -6.09 4.75 15.14
N PHE A 172 -7.33 5.12 15.36
CA PHE A 172 -8.33 4.37 16.07
C PHE A 172 -9.60 4.36 15.24
N GLN A 173 -10.30 3.24 15.19
CA GLN A 173 -11.56 3.17 14.44
C GLN A 173 -12.55 4.21 14.96
N ALA A 174 -13.02 5.08 14.08
CA ALA A 174 -13.93 6.16 14.42
C ALA A 174 -14.96 6.37 13.30
N PHE A 175 -16.10 6.95 13.66
CA PHE A 175 -17.07 7.41 12.68
C PHE A 175 -16.54 8.66 11.95
N PRO A 176 -16.96 8.89 10.69
CA PRO A 176 -16.71 10.15 10.02
C PRO A 176 -17.45 11.30 10.72
N GLU A 177 -17.16 12.54 10.32
CA GLU A 177 -17.90 13.69 10.82
C GLU A 177 -19.41 13.57 10.55
N MET A 178 -20.22 14.12 11.45
CA MET A 178 -21.71 14.10 11.32
C MET A 178 -22.20 14.69 10.00
N LYS A 179 -21.45 15.57 9.37
CA LYS A 179 -21.80 16.12 8.04
C LYS A 179 -21.66 15.12 6.90
N THR A 180 -20.91 14.03 7.12
CA THR A 180 -20.67 12.98 6.15
C THR A 180 -21.70 11.85 6.27
N ILE A 181 -22.34 11.72 7.43
CA ILE A 181 -23.42 10.78 7.71
C ILE A 181 -24.76 11.42 7.28
#